data_fe6a1f9add6483bd0c107b1ca2db2d0a
#
_entry.id   fe6a1f9add6483bd0c107b1ca2db2d0a
#
_cell.length_a   1.000
_cell.length_b   1.000
_cell.length_c   1.000
_cell.angle_alpha   90.00
_cell.angle_beta   90.00
_cell.angle_gamma   90.00
#
_symmetry.space_group_name_H-M   'P 1'
#
loop_
_entity.id
_entity.type
_entity.pdbx_description
1 polymer ?
#
loop_
_entity_poly.entity_id
_entity_poly.type
_entity_poly.pdbx_seq_one_letter_code
_entity_poly.pdbx_strand_id
1 'polypeptide(L)'
;VSTTPAGGSAGAPAPPAWDAVLFDLDDTLLDLRSAQHAAFDATVRRQWAGAADVDPAVLAEATEAFASDTGGHYGRYVSGELTFEEQRLARVADALRTLGVPEDAATPLDGLWTTDYEEVVRGHWALFPATADVLAEVRGTGRGVGMVTNNVETYQRGKADALGLEWVEVLIGSDTAGAPKPDPAPFLAGCSRLGTDPGRTLMVGDSLRHDVEGARSAGLVPVWMSPDAPAHRGVAEPLWDEEHACWRMRAIGGLRTWLAA
;
A
#
# COMPACT_ATOMS: atom_id res chain seq x y z
N VAL A 1 4.58 -8.20 54.05
CA VAL A 1 4.02 -8.42 52.72
C VAL A 1 4.09 -7.12 52.00
N SER A 2 5.10 -6.99 51.11
CA SER A 2 5.34 -5.81 50.30
C SER A 2 4.56 -5.98 49.00
N THR A 3 3.52 -5.20 48.81
CA THR A 3 2.76 -5.14 47.53
C THR A 3 3.50 -4.18 46.61
N THR A 4 4.12 -4.73 45.57
CA THR A 4 4.63 -3.97 44.43
C THR A 4 3.44 -3.33 43.70
N PRO A 5 3.43 -2.02 43.41
CA PRO A 5 2.35 -1.45 42.61
C PRO A 5 2.46 -1.95 41.16
N ALA A 6 1.33 -2.40 40.62
CA ALA A 6 1.18 -2.76 39.22
C ALA A 6 1.61 -1.58 38.34
N GLY A 7 2.35 -1.91 37.28
CA GLY A 7 2.83 -0.93 36.30
C GLY A 7 1.68 -0.09 35.75
N GLY A 8 1.79 1.21 35.88
CA GLY A 8 0.90 2.15 35.24
C GLY A 8 0.99 2.01 33.72
N SER A 9 -0.13 1.91 33.04
CA SER A 9 -0.18 2.04 31.59
C SER A 9 0.44 3.40 31.23
N ALA A 10 1.53 3.39 30.48
CA ALA A 10 2.06 4.63 29.91
C ALA A 10 0.94 5.15 29.00
N GLY A 11 0.38 6.31 29.32
CA GLY A 11 -0.66 6.94 28.49
C GLY A 11 -0.12 7.16 27.06
N ALA A 12 -1.03 7.23 26.10
CA ALA A 12 -0.67 7.50 24.69
C ALA A 12 0.29 8.70 24.62
N PRO A 13 1.33 8.64 23.76
CA PRO A 13 2.23 9.76 23.56
C PRO A 13 1.47 10.98 23.02
N ALA A 14 2.02 12.17 23.18
CA ALA A 14 1.49 13.36 22.52
C ALA A 14 1.60 13.21 21.00
N PRO A 15 0.70 13.82 20.20
CA PRO A 15 0.84 13.87 18.76
C PRO A 15 2.25 14.30 18.35
N PRO A 16 2.86 13.67 17.33
CA PRO A 16 4.23 13.97 16.93
C PRO A 16 4.33 15.38 16.33
N ALA A 17 5.44 16.07 16.59
CA ALA A 17 5.84 17.22 15.80
C ALA A 17 6.52 16.70 14.52
N TRP A 18 6.07 17.15 13.33
CA TRP A 18 6.55 16.63 12.05
C TRP A 18 6.67 17.73 10.99
N ASP A 19 7.65 17.56 10.11
CA ASP A 19 7.97 18.48 9.02
C ASP A 19 7.70 17.88 7.64
N ALA A 20 7.63 16.57 7.57
CA ALA A 20 7.38 15.84 6.32
C ALA A 20 6.60 14.56 6.56
N VAL A 21 6.01 14.04 5.47
CA VAL A 21 5.38 12.73 5.44
C VAL A 21 5.81 11.98 4.19
N LEU A 22 6.15 10.70 4.40
CA LEU A 22 6.31 9.70 3.36
C LEU A 22 5.08 8.80 3.39
N PHE A 23 4.53 8.50 2.22
CA PHE A 23 3.41 7.59 2.06
C PHE A 23 3.84 6.34 1.31
N ASP A 24 3.32 5.19 1.69
CA ASP A 24 3.14 4.12 0.72
C ASP A 24 2.08 4.52 -0.30
N LEU A 25 2.07 3.89 -1.47
CA LEU A 25 1.12 4.23 -2.54
C LEU A 25 -0.01 3.21 -2.63
N ASP A 26 0.34 1.93 -2.87
CA ASP A 26 -0.62 0.86 -3.12
C ASP A 26 -1.36 0.48 -1.83
N ASP A 27 -2.69 0.49 -1.84
CA ASP A 27 -3.57 0.23 -0.69
C ASP A 27 -3.40 1.21 0.51
N THR A 28 -2.64 2.29 0.30
CA THR A 28 -2.52 3.41 1.23
C THR A 28 -3.12 4.70 0.67
N LEU A 29 -2.68 5.15 -0.48
CA LEU A 29 -3.23 6.30 -1.21
C LEU A 29 -4.17 5.88 -2.34
N LEU A 30 -3.82 4.81 -3.02
CA LEU A 30 -4.53 4.18 -4.13
C LEU A 30 -5.23 2.91 -3.64
N ASP A 31 -6.52 2.75 -3.95
CA ASP A 31 -7.27 1.50 -3.76
C ASP A 31 -6.88 0.49 -4.85
N LEU A 32 -5.67 -0.07 -4.70
CA LEU A 32 -5.14 -1.02 -5.68
C LEU A 32 -5.92 -2.33 -5.66
N ARG A 33 -6.31 -2.79 -4.49
CA ARG A 33 -7.05 -4.04 -4.34
C ARG A 33 -8.36 -4.02 -5.13
N SER A 34 -9.17 -2.98 -4.99
CA SER A 34 -10.40 -2.83 -5.77
C SER A 34 -10.13 -2.73 -7.27
N ALA A 35 -9.08 -2.01 -7.68
CA ALA A 35 -8.68 -1.94 -9.07
C ALA A 35 -8.25 -3.31 -9.63
N GLN A 36 -7.50 -4.10 -8.86
CA GLN A 36 -7.09 -5.45 -9.23
C GLN A 36 -8.29 -6.40 -9.34
N HIS A 37 -9.25 -6.31 -8.42
CA HIS A 37 -10.49 -7.09 -8.49
C HIS A 37 -11.26 -6.81 -9.79
N ALA A 38 -11.52 -5.54 -10.08
CA ALA A 38 -12.26 -5.15 -11.27
C ALA A 38 -11.52 -5.55 -12.56
N ALA A 39 -10.20 -5.37 -12.58
CA ALA A 39 -9.39 -5.69 -13.76
C ALA A 39 -9.28 -7.20 -14.00
N PHE A 40 -9.14 -8.02 -12.95
CA PHE A 40 -9.09 -9.47 -13.08
C PHE A 40 -10.41 -10.00 -13.67
N ASP A 41 -11.56 -9.64 -13.07
CA ASP A 41 -12.88 -10.06 -13.54
C ASP A 41 -13.10 -9.64 -15.00
N ALA A 42 -12.82 -8.39 -15.33
CA ALA A 42 -13.00 -7.88 -16.69
C ALA A 42 -12.10 -8.59 -17.71
N THR A 43 -10.83 -8.85 -17.37
CA THR A 43 -9.87 -9.51 -18.27
C THR A 43 -10.26 -10.96 -18.50
N VAL A 44 -10.62 -11.70 -17.45
CA VAL A 44 -11.08 -13.09 -17.55
C VAL A 44 -12.31 -13.18 -18.45
N ARG A 45 -13.31 -12.32 -18.23
CA ARG A 45 -14.54 -12.31 -19.06
C ARG A 45 -14.30 -11.95 -20.51
N ARG A 46 -13.32 -11.07 -20.77
CA ARG A 46 -12.97 -10.68 -22.14
C ARG A 46 -12.27 -11.80 -22.90
N GLN A 47 -11.40 -12.54 -22.22
CA GLN A 47 -10.46 -13.45 -22.89
C GLN A 47 -10.83 -14.92 -22.83
N TRP A 48 -11.63 -15.32 -21.86
CA TRP A 48 -12.04 -16.72 -21.69
C TRP A 48 -13.54 -16.90 -21.86
N ALA A 49 -13.94 -17.54 -22.94
CA ALA A 49 -15.36 -17.77 -23.27
C ALA A 49 -16.09 -18.57 -22.16
N GLY A 50 -15.38 -19.47 -21.45
CA GLY A 50 -15.92 -20.24 -20.34
C GLY A 50 -16.28 -19.41 -19.11
N ALA A 51 -15.83 -18.17 -19.03
CA ALA A 51 -16.11 -17.28 -17.89
C ALA A 51 -17.61 -17.00 -17.69
N ALA A 52 -18.39 -17.09 -18.76
CA ALA A 52 -19.85 -16.89 -18.71
C ALA A 52 -20.58 -17.98 -17.90
N ASP A 53 -20.01 -19.18 -17.84
CA ASP A 53 -20.60 -20.37 -17.21
C ASP A 53 -20.02 -20.63 -15.81
N VAL A 54 -19.06 -19.83 -15.34
CA VAL A 54 -18.45 -19.95 -14.01
C VAL A 54 -19.42 -19.47 -12.95
N ASP A 55 -19.52 -20.24 -11.86
CA ASP A 55 -20.24 -19.80 -10.68
C ASP A 55 -19.66 -18.46 -10.18
N PRO A 56 -20.50 -17.43 -9.98
CA PRO A 56 -20.04 -16.12 -9.47
C PRO A 56 -19.21 -16.20 -8.17
N ALA A 57 -19.49 -17.18 -7.31
CA ALA A 57 -18.72 -17.38 -6.08
C ALA A 57 -17.30 -17.86 -6.36
N VAL A 58 -17.11 -18.77 -7.31
CA VAL A 58 -15.80 -19.26 -7.75
C VAL A 58 -15.01 -18.16 -8.44
N LEU A 59 -15.66 -17.33 -9.26
CA LEU A 59 -15.01 -16.18 -9.87
C LEU A 59 -14.56 -15.15 -8.81
N ALA A 60 -15.39 -14.88 -7.81
CA ALA A 60 -15.05 -14.00 -6.71
C ALA A 60 -13.87 -14.54 -5.88
N GLU A 61 -13.83 -15.86 -5.61
CA GLU A 61 -12.71 -16.51 -4.91
C GLU A 61 -11.40 -16.39 -5.72
N ALA A 62 -11.42 -16.66 -7.02
CA ALA A 62 -10.25 -16.52 -7.87
C ALA A 62 -9.75 -15.07 -7.97
N THR A 63 -10.69 -14.13 -8.07
CA THR A 63 -10.40 -12.70 -8.08
C THR A 63 -9.73 -12.25 -6.77
N GLU A 64 -10.27 -12.69 -5.65
CA GLU A 64 -9.70 -12.42 -4.33
C GLU A 64 -8.32 -13.07 -4.16
N ALA A 65 -8.15 -14.32 -4.59
CA ALA A 65 -6.86 -15.02 -4.54
C ALA A 65 -5.79 -14.27 -5.35
N PHE A 66 -6.17 -13.73 -6.52
CA PHE A 66 -5.28 -12.90 -7.32
C PHE A 66 -4.93 -11.58 -6.63
N ALA A 67 -5.92 -10.84 -6.14
CA ALA A 67 -5.71 -9.52 -5.56
C ALA A 67 -4.93 -9.57 -4.22
N SER A 68 -5.24 -10.57 -3.38
CA SER A 68 -4.60 -10.76 -2.07
C SER A 68 -3.28 -11.52 -2.15
N ASP A 69 -2.88 -12.01 -3.34
CA ASP A 69 -1.67 -12.82 -3.50
C ASP A 69 -1.59 -14.00 -2.53
N THR A 70 -2.64 -14.82 -2.47
CA THR A 70 -2.71 -15.96 -1.55
C THR A 70 -1.58 -16.97 -1.73
N GLY A 71 -0.95 -17.01 -2.92
CA GLY A 71 0.24 -17.81 -3.22
C GLY A 71 1.56 -17.23 -2.69
N GLY A 72 1.57 -15.99 -2.19
CA GLY A 72 2.75 -15.33 -1.63
C GLY A 72 3.81 -14.94 -2.66
N HIS A 73 3.44 -14.81 -3.93
CA HIS A 73 4.39 -14.52 -5.02
C HIS A 73 4.98 -13.11 -4.93
N TYR A 74 4.22 -12.14 -4.41
CA TYR A 74 4.74 -10.80 -4.17
C TYR A 74 5.85 -10.79 -3.12
N GLY A 75 5.71 -11.60 -2.06
CA GLY A 75 6.78 -11.77 -1.08
C GLY A 75 8.06 -12.34 -1.70
N ARG A 76 7.94 -13.26 -2.66
CA ARG A 76 9.07 -13.83 -3.43
C ARG A 76 9.71 -12.79 -4.38
N TYR A 77 8.92 -11.90 -4.94
CA TYR A 77 9.43 -10.75 -5.68
C TYR A 77 10.22 -9.79 -4.77
N VAL A 78 9.66 -9.42 -3.63
CA VAL A 78 10.33 -8.54 -2.65
C VAL A 78 11.64 -9.14 -2.14
N SER A 79 11.71 -10.47 -1.99
CA SER A 79 12.96 -11.18 -1.62
C SER A 79 13.96 -11.34 -2.77
N GLY A 80 13.62 -10.92 -3.99
CA GLY A 80 14.46 -11.06 -5.17
C GLY A 80 14.48 -12.47 -5.80
N GLU A 81 13.57 -13.36 -5.36
CA GLU A 81 13.43 -14.72 -5.94
C GLU A 81 12.72 -14.70 -7.29
N LEU A 82 11.76 -13.79 -7.46
CA LEU A 82 11.01 -13.58 -8.70
C LEU A 82 11.22 -12.16 -9.22
N THR A 83 11.11 -11.97 -10.51
CA THR A 83 10.96 -10.65 -11.12
C THR A 83 9.53 -10.12 -10.90
N PHE A 84 9.33 -8.83 -11.13
CA PHE A 84 8.01 -8.21 -11.08
C PHE A 84 7.00 -8.87 -12.04
N GLU A 85 7.45 -9.29 -13.22
CA GLU A 85 6.60 -9.97 -14.20
C GLU A 85 6.29 -11.40 -13.78
N GLU A 86 7.30 -12.16 -13.34
CA GLU A 86 7.12 -13.56 -12.91
C GLU A 86 6.16 -13.69 -11.73
N GLN A 87 6.22 -12.80 -10.72
CA GLN A 87 5.26 -12.85 -9.61
C GLN A 87 3.83 -12.60 -10.08
N ARG A 88 3.65 -11.70 -11.05
CA ARG A 88 2.33 -11.36 -11.60
C ARG A 88 1.74 -12.55 -12.37
N LEU A 89 2.53 -13.17 -13.22
CA LEU A 89 2.12 -14.37 -13.96
C LEU A 89 1.82 -15.55 -13.04
N ALA A 90 2.60 -15.74 -11.98
CA ALA A 90 2.34 -16.80 -11.01
C ALA A 90 1.01 -16.59 -10.27
N ARG A 91 0.68 -15.36 -9.89
CA ARG A 91 -0.63 -15.01 -9.31
C ARG A 91 -1.78 -15.30 -10.28
N VAL A 92 -1.60 -14.95 -11.54
CA VAL A 92 -2.59 -15.25 -12.60
C VAL A 92 -2.78 -16.75 -12.73
N ALA A 93 -1.71 -17.54 -12.81
CA ALA A 93 -1.78 -18.99 -12.93
C ALA A 93 -2.51 -19.64 -11.75
N ASP A 94 -2.29 -19.15 -10.51
CA ASP A 94 -3.01 -19.63 -9.34
C ASP A 94 -4.51 -19.33 -9.43
N ALA A 95 -4.87 -18.12 -9.81
CA ALA A 95 -6.27 -17.71 -9.95
C ALA A 95 -6.99 -18.47 -11.08
N LEU A 96 -6.31 -18.69 -12.22
CA LEU A 96 -6.87 -19.49 -13.33
C LEU A 96 -7.09 -20.97 -12.93
N ARG A 97 -6.21 -21.54 -12.09
CA ARG A 97 -6.42 -22.87 -11.51
C ARG A 97 -7.66 -22.93 -10.61
N THR A 98 -7.88 -21.92 -9.80
CA THR A 98 -9.10 -21.79 -8.96
C THR A 98 -10.35 -21.73 -9.84
N LEU A 99 -10.28 -21.07 -11.00
CA LEU A 99 -11.36 -21.04 -11.99
C LEU A 99 -11.57 -22.36 -12.73
N GLY A 100 -10.67 -23.35 -12.58
CA GLY A 100 -10.72 -24.60 -13.32
C GLY A 100 -10.37 -24.43 -14.80
N VAL A 101 -9.64 -23.40 -15.18
CA VAL A 101 -9.18 -23.18 -16.56
C VAL A 101 -8.18 -24.29 -16.90
N PRO A 102 -8.39 -25.06 -17.98
CA PRO A 102 -7.45 -26.09 -18.43
C PRO A 102 -6.07 -25.51 -18.76
N GLU A 103 -4.99 -26.24 -18.50
CA GLU A 103 -3.62 -25.75 -18.75
C GLU A 103 -3.38 -25.34 -20.20
N ASP A 104 -3.96 -26.07 -21.16
CA ASP A 104 -3.87 -25.76 -22.58
C ASP A 104 -4.60 -24.46 -22.97
N ALA A 105 -5.62 -24.08 -22.20
CA ALA A 105 -6.32 -22.81 -22.34
C ALA A 105 -5.70 -21.67 -21.49
N ALA A 106 -4.95 -22.02 -20.43
CA ALA A 106 -4.29 -21.04 -19.56
C ALA A 106 -3.08 -20.37 -20.24
N THR A 107 -2.27 -21.13 -20.99
CA THR A 107 -1.06 -20.61 -21.65
C THR A 107 -1.30 -19.39 -22.55
N PRO A 108 -2.35 -19.34 -23.42
CA PRO A 108 -2.67 -18.13 -24.15
C PRO A 108 -3.11 -16.96 -23.25
N LEU A 109 -3.80 -17.26 -22.15
CA LEU A 109 -4.25 -16.23 -21.19
C LEU A 109 -3.08 -15.60 -20.48
N ASP A 110 -2.06 -16.36 -20.11
CA ASP A 110 -0.82 -15.82 -19.49
C ASP A 110 -0.14 -14.80 -20.41
N GLY A 111 -0.05 -15.08 -21.72
CA GLY A 111 0.60 -14.20 -22.70
C GLY A 111 -0.20 -12.91 -22.98
N LEU A 112 -1.52 -12.98 -22.93
CA LEU A 112 -2.40 -11.84 -23.14
C LEU A 112 -2.60 -11.01 -21.86
N TRP A 113 -2.36 -11.61 -20.70
CA TRP A 113 -2.57 -10.98 -19.41
C TRP A 113 -1.74 -9.72 -19.23
N THR A 114 -0.47 -9.75 -19.61
CA THR A 114 0.45 -8.63 -19.42
C THR A 114 0.01 -7.37 -20.15
N THR A 115 -0.63 -7.51 -21.31
CA THR A 115 -1.08 -6.37 -22.12
C THR A 115 -2.47 -5.90 -21.75
N ASP A 116 -3.45 -6.81 -21.80
CA ASP A 116 -4.86 -6.45 -21.59
C ASP A 116 -5.16 -6.12 -20.13
N TYR A 117 -4.60 -6.87 -19.18
CA TYR A 117 -4.77 -6.57 -17.75
C TYR A 117 -4.21 -5.20 -17.40
N GLU A 118 -3.03 -4.87 -17.91
CA GLU A 118 -2.38 -3.58 -17.62
C GLU A 118 -3.22 -2.41 -18.15
N GLU A 119 -3.82 -2.55 -19.33
CA GLU A 119 -4.73 -1.53 -19.87
C GLU A 119 -5.98 -1.38 -18.98
N VAL A 120 -6.58 -2.52 -18.60
CA VAL A 120 -7.81 -2.51 -17.79
C VAL A 120 -7.55 -1.98 -16.38
N VAL A 121 -6.49 -2.44 -15.70
CA VAL A 121 -6.23 -2.01 -14.32
C VAL A 121 -5.93 -0.53 -14.20
N ARG A 122 -5.26 0.06 -15.21
CA ARG A 122 -5.03 1.52 -15.27
C ARG A 122 -6.33 2.31 -15.30
N GLY A 123 -7.34 1.80 -15.99
CA GLY A 123 -8.68 2.40 -16.04
C GLY A 123 -9.45 2.33 -14.71
N HIS A 124 -9.01 1.50 -13.79
CA HIS A 124 -9.62 1.32 -12.46
C HIS A 124 -8.83 1.96 -11.32
N TRP A 125 -7.65 2.54 -11.59
CA TRP A 125 -6.90 3.23 -10.54
C TRP A 125 -7.70 4.41 -9.99
N ALA A 126 -7.89 4.42 -8.68
CA ALA A 126 -8.59 5.47 -7.98
C ALA A 126 -7.93 5.73 -6.63
N LEU A 127 -7.77 6.98 -6.26
CA LEU A 127 -7.35 7.33 -4.91
C LEU A 127 -8.44 6.97 -3.89
N PHE A 128 -8.06 6.58 -2.69
CA PHE A 128 -9.01 6.52 -1.59
C PHE A 128 -9.68 7.89 -1.37
N PRO A 129 -10.93 7.91 -0.84
CA PRO A 129 -11.62 9.17 -0.57
C PRO A 129 -10.79 10.14 0.27
N ALA A 130 -10.87 11.40 -0.05
CA ALA A 130 -10.17 12.53 0.57
C ALA A 130 -8.64 12.56 0.39
N THR A 131 -8.02 11.59 -0.29
CA THR A 131 -6.54 11.55 -0.45
C THR A 131 -6.01 12.81 -1.12
N ALA A 132 -6.53 13.19 -2.27
CA ALA A 132 -6.05 14.37 -3.00
C ALA A 132 -6.14 15.65 -2.16
N ASP A 133 -7.27 15.83 -1.45
CA ASP A 133 -7.50 17.00 -0.61
C ASP A 133 -6.52 17.04 0.57
N VAL A 134 -6.34 15.91 1.28
CA VAL A 134 -5.43 15.83 2.43
C VAL A 134 -3.98 16.09 2.01
N LEU A 135 -3.54 15.51 0.89
CA LEU A 135 -2.19 15.76 0.37
C LEU A 135 -2.00 17.23 -0.01
N ALA A 136 -3.00 17.87 -0.63
CA ALA A 136 -2.97 19.30 -0.94
C ALA A 136 -2.94 20.16 0.33
N GLU A 137 -3.71 19.81 1.35
CA GLU A 137 -3.69 20.47 2.66
C GLU A 137 -2.32 20.34 3.34
N VAL A 138 -1.71 19.16 3.37
CA VAL A 138 -0.35 18.94 3.89
C VAL A 138 0.65 19.83 3.15
N ARG A 139 0.64 19.80 1.81
CA ARG A 139 1.49 20.65 0.98
C ARG A 139 1.29 22.14 1.29
N GLY A 140 0.04 22.56 1.47
CA GLY A 140 -0.32 23.96 1.79
C GLY A 140 0.28 24.48 3.10
N THR A 141 0.67 23.59 4.01
CA THR A 141 1.39 23.95 5.25
C THR A 141 2.89 24.16 5.06
N GLY A 142 3.43 23.88 3.86
CA GLY A 142 4.87 23.91 3.58
C GLY A 142 5.62 22.65 4.04
N ARG A 143 4.92 21.61 4.54
CA ARG A 143 5.52 20.33 4.89
C ARG A 143 5.90 19.53 3.66
N GLY A 144 7.00 18.76 3.76
CA GLY A 144 7.44 17.87 2.70
C GLY A 144 6.48 16.69 2.49
N VAL A 145 6.24 16.32 1.23
CA VAL A 145 5.43 15.15 0.85
C VAL A 145 6.22 14.27 -0.10
N GLY A 146 6.30 12.98 0.19
CA GLY A 146 6.95 11.99 -0.66
C GLY A 146 6.28 10.63 -0.60
N MET A 147 6.75 9.72 -1.44
CA MET A 147 6.27 8.33 -1.52
C MET A 147 7.44 7.35 -1.41
N VAL A 148 7.20 6.21 -0.75
CA VAL A 148 8.16 5.10 -0.63
C VAL A 148 7.43 3.79 -0.88
N THR A 149 7.86 3.04 -1.89
CA THR A 149 7.17 1.82 -2.35
C THR A 149 8.12 0.64 -2.52
N ASN A 150 7.60 -0.58 -2.38
CA ASN A 150 8.33 -1.82 -2.69
C ASN A 150 8.26 -2.20 -4.18
N ASN A 151 7.74 -1.33 -5.00
CA ASN A 151 7.62 -1.55 -6.43
C ASN A 151 8.69 -0.76 -7.20
N VAL A 152 8.76 -0.98 -8.52
CA VAL A 152 9.66 -0.26 -9.43
C VAL A 152 9.27 1.22 -9.50
N GLU A 153 10.24 2.11 -9.27
CA GLU A 153 10.00 3.56 -9.18
C GLU A 153 9.31 4.12 -10.42
N THR A 154 9.77 3.76 -11.62
CA THR A 154 9.20 4.26 -12.87
C THR A 154 7.74 3.83 -13.06
N TYR A 155 7.38 2.61 -12.66
CA TYR A 155 6.02 2.12 -12.72
C TYR A 155 5.10 2.86 -11.72
N GLN A 156 5.56 3.08 -10.50
CA GLN A 156 4.82 3.81 -9.48
C GLN A 156 4.70 5.30 -9.82
N ARG A 157 5.72 5.88 -10.46
CA ARG A 157 5.62 7.25 -10.98
C ARG A 157 4.48 7.37 -12.00
N GLY A 158 4.39 6.42 -12.94
CA GLY A 158 3.28 6.39 -13.90
C GLY A 158 1.90 6.26 -13.25
N LYS A 159 1.77 5.54 -12.12
CA LYS A 159 0.53 5.50 -11.32
C LYS A 159 0.24 6.86 -10.67
N ALA A 160 1.23 7.43 -9.98
CA ALA A 160 1.08 8.70 -9.30
C ALA A 160 0.66 9.81 -10.27
N ASP A 161 1.30 9.87 -11.44
CA ASP A 161 0.98 10.85 -12.48
C ASP A 161 -0.45 10.66 -13.03
N ALA A 162 -0.86 9.42 -13.28
CA ALA A 162 -2.23 9.11 -13.73
C ALA A 162 -3.31 9.45 -12.68
N LEU A 163 -2.93 9.56 -11.42
CA LEU A 163 -3.81 9.90 -10.29
C LEU A 163 -3.77 11.40 -9.91
N GLY A 164 -3.07 12.24 -10.69
CA GLY A 164 -2.95 13.67 -10.42
C GLY A 164 -1.98 14.01 -9.29
N LEU A 165 -1.04 13.12 -9.01
CA LEU A 165 -0.01 13.26 -7.96
C LEU A 165 1.39 13.55 -8.55
N GLU A 166 1.48 14.02 -9.81
CA GLU A 166 2.72 14.39 -10.49
C GLU A 166 3.52 15.46 -9.74
N TRP A 167 2.86 16.25 -8.93
CA TRP A 167 3.47 17.29 -8.10
C TRP A 167 4.24 16.74 -6.87
N VAL A 168 4.06 15.45 -6.52
CA VAL A 168 4.86 14.79 -5.48
C VAL A 168 6.17 14.37 -6.10
N GLU A 169 7.18 15.24 -6.00
CA GLU A 169 8.48 15.05 -6.68
C GLU A 169 9.27 13.87 -6.11
N VAL A 170 9.20 13.64 -4.80
CA VAL A 170 9.93 12.58 -4.13
C VAL A 170 9.12 11.28 -4.19
N LEU A 171 9.59 10.33 -4.97
CA LEU A 171 9.14 8.95 -4.99
C LEU A 171 10.37 8.05 -4.98
N ILE A 172 10.38 7.06 -4.09
CA ILE A 172 11.46 6.11 -3.88
C ILE A 172 10.92 4.70 -4.14
N GLY A 173 11.44 4.04 -5.16
CA GLY A 173 11.20 2.63 -5.43
C GLY A 173 12.24 1.73 -4.76
N SER A 174 11.95 0.43 -4.65
CA SER A 174 12.90 -0.55 -4.13
C SER A 174 14.14 -0.70 -5.02
N ASP A 175 13.97 -0.52 -6.33
CA ASP A 175 15.01 -0.55 -7.34
C ASP A 175 16.00 0.63 -7.23
N THR A 176 15.52 1.81 -6.84
CA THR A 176 16.33 3.02 -6.70
C THR A 176 16.90 3.20 -5.30
N ALA A 177 16.26 2.65 -4.28
CA ALA A 177 16.77 2.64 -2.91
C ALA A 177 17.88 1.59 -2.67
N GLY A 178 17.99 0.60 -3.54
CA GLY A 178 18.90 -0.53 -3.41
C GLY A 178 18.43 -1.64 -2.46
N ALA A 179 17.28 -1.46 -1.79
CA ALA A 179 16.64 -2.46 -0.95
C ALA A 179 15.13 -2.16 -0.83
N PRO A 180 14.27 -3.17 -0.66
CA PRO A 180 12.84 -2.98 -0.40
C PRO A 180 12.58 -2.68 1.09
N LYS A 181 11.44 -2.06 1.40
CA LYS A 181 10.90 -2.02 2.78
C LYS A 181 10.71 -3.48 3.28
N PRO A 182 11.04 -3.82 4.51
CA PRO A 182 11.28 -2.96 5.67
C PRO A 182 12.74 -2.50 5.88
N ASP A 183 13.65 -2.65 4.90
CA ASP A 183 15.00 -2.09 5.02
C ASP A 183 14.91 -0.56 5.28
N PRO A 184 15.76 0.02 6.13
CA PRO A 184 15.76 1.46 6.39
C PRO A 184 16.13 2.33 5.17
N ALA A 185 16.84 1.78 4.17
CA ALA A 185 17.36 2.54 3.05
C ALA A 185 16.31 3.35 2.27
N PRO A 186 15.14 2.80 1.87
CA PRO A 186 14.12 3.56 1.15
C PRO A 186 13.59 4.77 1.94
N PHE A 187 13.38 4.60 3.25
CA PHE A 187 12.86 5.67 4.12
C PHE A 187 13.90 6.79 4.29
N LEU A 188 15.16 6.41 4.54
CA LEU A 188 16.25 7.38 4.68
C LEU A 188 16.52 8.13 3.38
N ALA A 189 16.41 7.45 2.23
CA ALA A 189 16.47 8.09 0.90
C ALA A 189 15.35 9.12 0.73
N GLY A 190 14.13 8.79 1.15
CA GLY A 190 12.99 9.70 1.14
C GLY A 190 13.23 10.94 2.02
N CYS A 191 13.64 10.74 3.27
CA CYS A 191 14.00 11.83 4.18
C CYS A 191 15.11 12.72 3.60
N SER A 192 16.15 12.12 3.05
CA SER A 192 17.27 12.85 2.43
C SER A 192 16.82 13.71 1.26
N ARG A 193 15.97 13.17 0.37
CA ARG A 193 15.42 13.94 -0.78
C ARG A 193 14.48 15.06 -0.34
N LEU A 194 13.74 14.88 0.75
CA LEU A 194 12.89 15.92 1.34
C LEU A 194 13.66 16.94 2.20
N GLY A 195 14.91 16.64 2.53
CA GLY A 195 15.73 17.48 3.43
C GLY A 195 15.22 17.52 4.86
N THR A 196 14.67 16.40 5.36
CA THR A 196 14.03 16.30 6.68
C THR A 196 14.73 15.29 7.58
N ASP A 197 14.60 15.48 8.90
CA ASP A 197 15.06 14.55 9.92
C ASP A 197 14.10 13.35 9.99
N PRO A 198 14.61 12.09 10.04
CA PRO A 198 13.76 10.91 10.22
C PRO A 198 12.80 11.03 11.42
N GLY A 199 13.27 11.49 12.58
CA GLY A 199 12.45 11.65 13.78
C GLY A 199 11.35 12.72 13.67
N ARG A 200 11.37 13.53 12.61
CA ARG A 200 10.36 14.52 12.26
C ARG A 200 9.62 14.20 10.95
N THR A 201 9.76 12.98 10.46
CA THR A 201 9.10 12.50 9.24
C THR A 201 8.12 11.39 9.59
N LEU A 202 6.85 11.54 9.20
CA LEU A 202 5.87 10.48 9.31
C LEU A 202 6.09 9.47 8.17
N MET A 203 5.88 8.19 8.45
CA MET A 203 5.65 7.18 7.41
C MET A 203 4.24 6.63 7.56
N VAL A 204 3.42 6.84 6.57
CA VAL A 204 2.02 6.39 6.51
C VAL A 204 1.91 5.24 5.53
N GLY A 205 1.47 4.07 5.98
CA GLY A 205 1.30 2.89 5.15
C GLY A 205 0.37 1.85 5.75
N ASP A 206 -0.08 0.89 4.95
CA ASP A 206 -1.04 -0.15 5.35
C ASP A 206 -0.36 -1.42 5.91
N SER A 207 0.91 -1.63 5.60
CA SER A 207 1.64 -2.82 6.00
C SER A 207 2.37 -2.67 7.34
N LEU A 208 1.97 -3.46 8.36
CA LEU A 208 2.68 -3.49 9.63
C LEU A 208 4.17 -3.82 9.46
N ARG A 209 4.49 -4.82 8.64
CA ARG A 209 5.87 -5.26 8.44
C ARG A 209 6.66 -4.27 7.61
N HIS A 210 6.15 -3.92 6.42
CA HIS A 210 6.93 -3.13 5.47
C HIS A 210 7.00 -1.66 5.86
N ASP A 211 5.87 -1.07 6.27
CA ASP A 211 5.79 0.36 6.53
C ASP A 211 6.07 0.70 8.00
N VAL A 212 5.38 0.05 8.94
CA VAL A 212 5.46 0.40 10.35
C VAL A 212 6.80 -0.03 10.97
N GLU A 213 7.18 -1.32 10.82
CA GLU A 213 8.45 -1.81 11.35
C GLU A 213 9.64 -1.20 10.59
N GLY A 214 9.51 -1.06 9.25
CA GLY A 214 10.52 -0.42 8.42
C GLY A 214 10.76 1.04 8.82
N ALA A 215 9.71 1.83 8.96
CA ALA A 215 9.79 3.22 9.43
C ALA A 215 10.47 3.33 10.79
N ARG A 216 10.08 2.46 11.72
CA ARG A 216 10.67 2.43 13.06
C ARG A 216 12.16 2.12 13.01
N SER A 217 12.58 1.16 12.18
CA SER A 217 14.00 0.80 12.02
C SER A 217 14.83 1.94 11.44
N ALA A 218 14.21 2.80 10.63
CA ALA A 218 14.81 3.99 10.05
C ALA A 218 14.70 5.25 10.93
N GLY A 219 14.04 5.16 12.09
CA GLY A 219 13.85 6.27 13.03
C GLY A 219 12.74 7.24 12.64
N LEU A 220 11.86 6.89 11.70
CA LEU A 220 10.68 7.68 11.37
C LEU A 220 9.54 7.44 12.37
N VAL A 221 8.53 8.31 12.33
CA VAL A 221 7.30 8.14 13.10
C VAL A 221 6.32 7.28 12.31
N PRO A 222 6.05 6.03 12.72
CA PRO A 222 5.19 5.14 11.98
C PRO A 222 3.71 5.47 12.21
N VAL A 223 2.93 5.47 11.12
CA VAL A 223 1.48 5.66 11.11
C VAL A 223 0.84 4.55 10.28
N TRP A 224 0.15 3.66 10.96
CA TRP A 224 -0.50 2.52 10.33
C TRP A 224 -1.89 2.88 9.81
N MET A 225 -2.08 2.75 8.50
CA MET A 225 -3.38 2.83 7.85
C MET A 225 -4.10 1.48 7.97
N SER A 226 -5.00 1.35 8.94
CA SER A 226 -5.72 0.11 9.17
C SER A 226 -7.23 0.35 9.02
N PRO A 227 -7.91 -0.34 8.09
CA PRO A 227 -9.37 -0.21 7.92
C PRO A 227 -10.15 -0.64 9.16
N ASP A 228 -9.57 -1.50 10.01
CA ASP A 228 -10.18 -1.97 11.25
C ASP A 228 -9.91 -1.06 12.45
N ALA A 229 -9.19 0.06 12.27
CA ALA A 229 -8.95 1.01 13.35
C ALA A 229 -10.28 1.55 13.90
N PRO A 230 -10.45 1.61 15.24
CA PRO A 230 -11.68 2.09 15.83
C PRO A 230 -11.95 3.54 15.43
N ALA A 231 -13.17 3.81 14.95
CA ALA A 231 -13.62 5.17 14.71
C ALA A 231 -13.93 5.83 16.07
N HIS A 232 -13.13 6.78 16.50
CA HIS A 232 -13.40 7.52 17.73
C HIS A 232 -14.31 8.71 17.40
N ARG A 233 -15.52 8.73 17.96
CA ARG A 233 -16.52 9.82 17.85
C ARG A 233 -16.88 10.28 16.42
N GLY A 234 -16.74 9.40 15.42
CA GLY A 234 -17.04 9.73 14.02
C GLY A 234 -15.97 10.54 13.31
N VAL A 235 -14.83 10.83 13.96
CA VAL A 235 -13.64 11.44 13.38
C VAL A 235 -12.57 10.36 13.28
N ALA A 236 -11.91 10.25 12.14
CA ALA A 236 -10.82 9.29 11.92
C ALA A 236 -9.49 9.80 12.51
N GLU A 237 -9.50 10.20 13.78
CA GLU A 237 -8.29 10.66 14.46
C GLU A 237 -7.28 9.52 14.62
N PRO A 238 -5.98 9.79 14.44
CA PRO A 238 -4.96 8.82 14.75
C PRO A 238 -4.98 8.47 16.25
N LEU A 239 -4.96 7.17 16.55
CA LEU A 239 -4.89 6.64 17.91
C LEU A 239 -3.55 5.94 18.11
N TRP A 240 -3.04 5.99 19.35
CA TRP A 240 -1.84 5.23 19.69
C TRP A 240 -2.17 3.75 19.85
N ASP A 241 -1.49 2.91 19.11
CA ASP A 241 -1.55 1.45 19.20
C ASP A 241 -0.35 0.97 20.03
N GLU A 242 -0.63 0.53 21.28
CA GLU A 242 0.41 0.08 22.22
C GLU A 242 1.05 -1.25 21.76
N GLU A 243 0.28 -2.13 21.13
CA GLU A 243 0.76 -3.43 20.69
C GLU A 243 1.85 -3.29 19.61
N HIS A 244 1.60 -2.41 18.65
CA HIS A 244 2.52 -2.20 17.52
C HIS A 244 3.42 -0.97 17.70
N ALA A 245 3.28 -0.23 18.82
CA ALA A 245 4.02 1.00 19.13
C ALA A 245 4.04 1.99 17.95
N CYS A 246 2.86 2.27 17.39
CA CYS A 246 2.68 3.18 16.26
C CYS A 246 1.38 3.98 16.41
N TRP A 247 1.24 5.03 15.63
CA TRP A 247 -0.05 5.66 15.43
C TRP A 247 -0.87 4.83 14.45
N ARG A 248 -2.17 4.72 14.70
CA ARG A 248 -3.10 3.96 13.87
C ARG A 248 -4.26 4.85 13.46
N MET A 249 -4.58 4.88 12.17
CA MET A 249 -5.73 5.58 11.64
C MET A 249 -6.50 4.72 10.62
N ARG A 250 -7.79 5.03 10.46
CA ARG A 250 -8.66 4.30 9.57
C ARG A 250 -8.64 4.82 8.13
N ALA A 251 -8.39 6.10 7.98
CA ALA A 251 -8.39 6.79 6.70
C ALA A 251 -7.42 7.96 6.74
N ILE A 252 -6.90 8.35 5.58
CA ILE A 252 -5.93 9.45 5.46
C ILE A 252 -6.44 10.78 6.01
N GLY A 253 -7.76 11.00 6.03
CA GLY A 253 -8.39 12.17 6.63
C GLY A 253 -8.05 12.41 8.10
N GLY A 254 -7.58 11.37 8.81
CA GLY A 254 -7.09 11.47 10.18
C GLY A 254 -5.91 12.43 10.34
N LEU A 255 -5.07 12.60 9.31
CA LEU A 255 -3.95 13.55 9.34
C LEU A 255 -4.39 15.01 9.55
N ARG A 256 -5.63 15.36 9.18
CA ARG A 256 -6.15 16.73 9.39
C ARG A 256 -6.11 17.18 10.83
N THR A 257 -6.28 16.25 11.78
CA THR A 257 -6.22 16.58 13.21
C THR A 257 -4.84 17.07 13.63
N TRP A 258 -3.79 16.62 12.91
CA TRP A 258 -2.41 17.03 13.18
C TRP A 258 -1.95 18.22 12.33
N LEU A 259 -2.76 18.65 11.33
CA LEU A 259 -2.49 19.88 10.59
C LEU A 259 -2.92 21.12 11.36
N ALA A 260 -3.91 20.98 12.24
CA ALA A 260 -4.47 22.07 13.04
C ALA A 260 -3.73 22.28 14.38
N ALA A 261 -2.84 21.38 14.76
CA ALA A 261 -2.02 21.44 15.98
C ALA A 261 -0.67 22.13 15.72
#